data_a2307fb92d435e536a1039c0f90dcf2b
#
_entry.id   a2307fb92d435e536a1039c0f90dcf2b
#
_cell.length_a   1.000
_cell.length_b   1.000
_cell.length_c   1.000
_cell.angle_alpha   90.00
_cell.angle_beta   90.00
_cell.angle_gamma   90.00
#
_symmetry.space_group_name_H-M   'P 1'
#
loop_
_entity.id
_entity.type
_entity.pdbx_description
1 polymer ?
#
loop_
_entity_poly.entity_id
_entity_poly.type
_entity_poly.pdbx_seq_one_letter_code
_entity_poly.pdbx_strand_id
1 'polypeptide(L)'
;MLAILPASAQKLIAEKTIIDVGKTGFQQPVTAVFEFKNKSIRRLRIESVQPDCNCTAVEYPKTVIGMGEKFQIKMTYDAQQLGHFDKQAAIISNGTKKPFYIRMKGIVSESYQDFSGDYPIEMGNMRIDKNELEFDNVNKGDMPVDQIHVYNNGTTLMRPNLMHLPSYLTAVTTPEEIRPGRNATITVTLNSTKISDYGLTQESIYLAANPGDKATKDNLVGVSTVLLPALTTMSATQKQYAPKMYLSKEQVDIAFDGKSKRKDEIQISNTGRTPLTISSLQMFTRGLKISLGKSTLQTGESTKLKITAYRDQLAKTRTKPRILMITNDPDMSKVVIPINVK
;
A
#
# COMPACT_ATOMS: atom_id res chain seq x y z
N MET A 1 -11.96 -16.60 -69.71
CA MET A 1 -11.53 -17.49 -68.63
C MET A 1 -11.03 -16.64 -67.48
N LEU A 2 -11.85 -16.44 -66.44
CA LEU A 2 -11.49 -15.66 -65.26
C LEU A 2 -10.78 -16.60 -64.28
N ALA A 3 -9.50 -16.43 -64.07
CA ALA A 3 -8.75 -17.19 -63.08
C ALA A 3 -9.17 -16.69 -61.67
N ILE A 4 -9.97 -17.49 -60.97
CA ILE A 4 -10.28 -17.30 -59.56
C ILE A 4 -9.02 -17.73 -58.77
N LEU A 5 -8.23 -16.77 -58.31
CA LEU A 5 -7.19 -17.02 -57.35
C LEU A 5 -7.85 -17.46 -56.03
N PRO A 6 -7.50 -18.59 -55.43
CA PRO A 6 -8.04 -18.97 -54.15
C PRO A 6 -7.46 -18.01 -53.08
N ALA A 7 -8.30 -17.16 -52.54
CA ALA A 7 -7.99 -16.43 -51.32
C ALA A 7 -7.70 -17.47 -50.22
N SER A 8 -6.46 -17.63 -49.83
CA SER A 8 -6.10 -18.42 -48.64
C SER A 8 -6.71 -17.75 -47.42
N ALA A 9 -7.93 -18.13 -47.09
CA ALA A 9 -8.58 -17.67 -45.89
C ALA A 9 -7.75 -18.12 -44.71
N GLN A 10 -7.14 -17.16 -44.01
CA GLN A 10 -6.35 -17.39 -42.80
C GLN A 10 -7.27 -18.05 -41.77
N LYS A 11 -7.02 -19.30 -41.44
CA LYS A 11 -7.89 -20.12 -40.60
C LYS A 11 -7.71 -19.93 -39.12
N LEU A 12 -6.59 -19.32 -38.72
CA LEU A 12 -6.20 -19.02 -37.36
C LEU A 12 -6.21 -17.50 -37.16
N ILE A 13 -7.03 -17.01 -36.21
CA ILE A 13 -7.08 -15.58 -35.88
C ILE A 13 -6.75 -15.41 -34.41
N ALA A 14 -5.78 -14.54 -34.14
CA ALA A 14 -5.44 -14.06 -32.79
C ALA A 14 -6.11 -12.71 -32.55
N GLU A 15 -6.55 -12.46 -31.34
CA GLU A 15 -7.00 -11.11 -30.91
C GLU A 15 -5.82 -10.12 -30.92
N LYS A 16 -4.67 -10.57 -30.43
CA LYS A 16 -3.39 -9.85 -30.47
C LYS A 16 -2.28 -10.81 -30.87
N THR A 17 -1.38 -10.36 -31.73
CA THR A 17 -0.17 -11.11 -32.12
C THR A 17 1.08 -10.63 -31.37
N ILE A 18 1.00 -9.46 -30.72
CA ILE A 18 2.07 -8.88 -29.91
C ILE A 18 1.49 -8.48 -28.57
N ILE A 19 2.09 -8.98 -27.49
CA ILE A 19 1.74 -8.62 -26.12
C ILE A 19 2.97 -7.99 -25.46
N ASP A 20 2.78 -6.77 -24.92
CA ASP A 20 3.75 -6.13 -24.07
C ASP A 20 3.38 -6.49 -22.62
N VAL A 21 4.22 -7.28 -21.96
CA VAL A 21 4.01 -7.70 -20.57
C VAL A 21 4.54 -6.68 -19.54
N GLY A 22 5.09 -5.54 -20.00
CA GLY A 22 5.61 -4.50 -19.15
C GLY A 22 6.93 -4.87 -18.48
N LYS A 23 7.09 -4.49 -17.20
CA LYS A 23 8.27 -4.84 -16.39
C LYS A 23 8.03 -6.15 -15.63
N THR A 24 9.09 -6.92 -15.45
CA THR A 24 9.15 -8.07 -14.53
C THR A 24 10.46 -8.02 -13.74
N GLY A 25 10.53 -8.75 -12.63
CA GLY A 25 11.75 -8.89 -11.83
C GLY A 25 12.76 -9.83 -12.44
N PHE A 26 14.05 -9.64 -12.13
CA PHE A 26 15.10 -10.59 -12.48
C PHE A 26 14.79 -11.96 -11.85
N GLN A 27 14.88 -13.02 -12.65
CA GLN A 27 14.50 -14.40 -12.27
C GLN A 27 13.03 -14.57 -11.85
N GLN A 28 12.15 -13.62 -12.21
CA GLN A 28 10.70 -13.75 -12.04
C GLN A 28 10.05 -14.04 -13.41
N PRO A 29 9.69 -15.30 -13.70
CA PRO A 29 9.09 -15.65 -14.97
C PRO A 29 7.80 -14.87 -15.25
N VAL A 30 7.62 -14.43 -16.48
CA VAL A 30 6.43 -13.67 -16.90
C VAL A 30 5.72 -14.37 -18.06
N THR A 31 4.39 -14.43 -18.01
CA THR A 31 3.56 -15.14 -18.98
C THR A 31 2.70 -14.18 -19.81
N ALA A 32 2.75 -14.32 -21.12
CA ALA A 32 1.80 -13.71 -22.05
C ALA A 32 0.77 -14.76 -22.50
N VAL A 33 -0.53 -14.40 -22.43
CA VAL A 33 -1.64 -15.26 -22.86
C VAL A 33 -2.23 -14.73 -24.15
N PHE A 34 -2.11 -15.50 -25.22
CA PHE A 34 -2.63 -15.17 -26.55
C PHE A 34 -3.95 -15.87 -26.79
N GLU A 35 -5.00 -15.09 -27.01
CA GLU A 35 -6.35 -15.57 -27.32
C GLU A 35 -6.50 -15.81 -28.82
N PHE A 36 -6.98 -17.00 -29.19
CA PHE A 36 -7.21 -17.42 -30.56
C PHE A 36 -8.63 -17.90 -30.75
N LYS A 37 -9.05 -17.85 -32.03
CA LYS A 37 -10.29 -18.46 -32.48
C LYS A 37 -10.07 -19.24 -33.78
N ASN A 38 -10.57 -20.48 -33.85
CA ASN A 38 -10.63 -21.23 -35.09
C ASN A 38 -11.79 -20.70 -35.96
N LYS A 39 -11.49 -19.89 -36.98
CA LYS A 39 -12.48 -19.41 -37.95
C LYS A 39 -12.62 -20.27 -39.19
N SER A 40 -11.92 -21.43 -39.25
CA SER A 40 -12.09 -22.33 -40.37
C SER A 40 -13.37 -23.17 -40.21
N ILE A 41 -13.87 -23.67 -41.37
CA ILE A 41 -14.96 -24.65 -41.40
C ILE A 41 -14.47 -26.10 -41.10
N ARG A 42 -13.18 -26.26 -40.83
CA ARG A 42 -12.53 -27.55 -40.50
C ARG A 42 -11.97 -27.51 -39.09
N ARG A 43 -11.76 -28.68 -38.52
CA ARG A 43 -11.06 -28.87 -37.27
C ARG A 43 -9.61 -28.41 -37.38
N LEU A 44 -9.14 -27.63 -36.41
CA LEU A 44 -7.77 -27.14 -36.31
C LEU A 44 -6.97 -28.01 -35.35
N ARG A 45 -5.73 -28.28 -35.70
CA ARG A 45 -4.75 -28.93 -34.83
C ARG A 45 -3.48 -28.08 -34.82
N ILE A 46 -3.01 -27.73 -33.63
CA ILE A 46 -1.68 -27.13 -33.45
C ILE A 46 -0.67 -28.28 -33.43
N GLU A 47 0.25 -28.31 -34.38
CA GLU A 47 1.25 -29.35 -34.51
C GLU A 47 2.44 -29.07 -33.58
N SER A 48 2.92 -27.84 -33.59
CA SER A 48 3.95 -27.37 -32.66
C SER A 48 3.88 -25.86 -32.45
N VAL A 49 4.44 -25.40 -31.34
CA VAL A 49 4.75 -23.98 -31.08
C VAL A 49 6.23 -23.94 -30.71
N GLN A 50 7.02 -23.23 -31.53
CA GLN A 50 8.47 -23.19 -31.42
C GLN A 50 8.91 -21.79 -31.00
N PRO A 51 9.38 -21.62 -29.77
CA PRO A 51 9.97 -20.35 -29.33
C PRO A 51 11.34 -20.14 -29.96
N ASP A 52 11.77 -18.89 -30.04
CA ASP A 52 13.07 -18.47 -30.61
C ASP A 52 14.27 -18.73 -29.69
N CYS A 53 14.02 -19.07 -28.41
CA CYS A 53 15.06 -19.44 -27.45
C CYS A 53 14.55 -20.46 -26.44
N ASN A 54 15.47 -21.19 -25.80
CA ASN A 54 15.17 -22.09 -24.68
C ASN A 54 14.76 -21.37 -23.39
N CYS A 55 14.90 -20.04 -23.34
CA CYS A 55 14.52 -19.17 -22.26
C CYS A 55 13.00 -18.88 -22.22
N THR A 56 12.24 -19.41 -23.20
CA THR A 56 10.80 -19.21 -23.32
C THR A 56 10.08 -20.55 -23.39
N ALA A 57 9.27 -20.86 -22.39
CA ALA A 57 8.38 -22.02 -22.41
C ALA A 57 7.05 -21.69 -23.12
N VAL A 58 6.43 -22.70 -23.75
CA VAL A 58 5.15 -22.53 -24.43
C VAL A 58 4.17 -23.62 -24.04
N GLU A 59 2.92 -23.21 -23.77
CA GLU A 59 1.79 -24.11 -23.51
C GLU A 59 0.72 -23.87 -24.56
N TYR A 60 0.20 -24.93 -25.15
CA TYR A 60 -0.84 -24.88 -26.18
C TYR A 60 -1.72 -26.15 -26.19
N PRO A 61 -2.97 -26.07 -26.69
CA PRO A 61 -3.85 -27.23 -26.78
C PRO A 61 -3.26 -28.35 -27.64
N LYS A 62 -3.16 -29.56 -27.10
CA LYS A 62 -2.73 -30.77 -27.79
C LYS A 62 -3.92 -31.48 -28.45
N THR A 63 -5.15 -31.11 -28.09
CA THR A 63 -6.40 -31.64 -28.63
C THR A 63 -6.80 -30.92 -29.91
N VAL A 64 -7.73 -31.51 -30.64
CA VAL A 64 -8.30 -30.92 -31.84
C VAL A 64 -9.29 -29.81 -31.46
N ILE A 65 -9.15 -28.66 -32.09
CA ILE A 65 -9.95 -27.45 -31.83
C ILE A 65 -11.10 -27.37 -32.82
N GLY A 66 -12.32 -27.33 -32.33
CA GLY A 66 -13.56 -27.30 -33.13
C GLY A 66 -13.71 -26.02 -33.97
N MET A 67 -14.64 -26.02 -34.90
CA MET A 67 -15.02 -24.82 -35.65
C MET A 67 -15.61 -23.75 -34.71
N GLY A 68 -15.13 -22.53 -34.80
CA GLY A 68 -15.59 -21.42 -33.97
C GLY A 68 -15.07 -21.43 -32.51
N GLU A 69 -14.37 -22.49 -32.11
CA GLU A 69 -13.85 -22.65 -30.76
C GLU A 69 -12.72 -21.67 -30.47
N LYS A 70 -12.74 -21.10 -29.23
CA LYS A 70 -11.66 -20.28 -28.71
C LYS A 70 -10.66 -21.13 -27.95
N PHE A 71 -9.40 -20.75 -28.01
CA PHE A 71 -8.31 -21.41 -27.29
C PHE A 71 -7.19 -20.41 -26.96
N GLN A 72 -6.29 -20.81 -26.08
CA GLN A 72 -5.17 -19.99 -25.63
C GLN A 72 -3.83 -20.66 -25.95
N ILE A 73 -2.84 -19.82 -26.22
CA ILE A 73 -1.42 -20.20 -26.22
C ILE A 73 -0.72 -19.31 -25.25
N LYS A 74 0.02 -19.90 -24.29
CA LYS A 74 0.78 -19.19 -23.29
C LYS A 74 2.26 -19.23 -23.64
N MET A 75 2.93 -18.08 -23.54
CA MET A 75 4.38 -17.96 -23.62
C MET A 75 4.89 -17.48 -22.27
N THR A 76 5.82 -18.20 -21.64
CA THR A 76 6.44 -17.85 -20.36
C THR A 76 7.93 -17.63 -20.56
N TYR A 77 8.39 -16.40 -20.39
CA TYR A 77 9.81 -16.04 -20.42
C TYR A 77 10.41 -16.15 -19.01
N ASP A 78 11.60 -16.72 -18.86
CA ASP A 78 12.25 -17.01 -17.58
C ASP A 78 12.88 -15.79 -16.88
N ALA A 79 12.96 -14.64 -17.57
CA ALA A 79 13.46 -13.37 -17.06
C ALA A 79 14.89 -13.41 -16.49
N GLN A 80 15.79 -14.25 -17.06
CA GLN A 80 17.17 -14.39 -16.61
C GLN A 80 18.15 -13.37 -17.20
N GLN A 81 17.70 -12.42 -18.00
CA GLN A 81 18.51 -11.35 -18.56
C GLN A 81 17.91 -10.00 -18.23
N LEU A 82 18.69 -9.09 -17.64
CA LEU A 82 18.28 -7.71 -17.38
C LEU A 82 18.13 -6.91 -18.66
N GLY A 83 17.20 -5.96 -18.65
CA GLY A 83 16.93 -5.07 -19.76
C GLY A 83 15.73 -5.47 -20.62
N HIS A 84 15.64 -4.90 -21.82
CA HIS A 84 14.55 -5.17 -22.75
C HIS A 84 14.63 -6.58 -23.31
N PHE A 85 13.47 -7.23 -23.41
CA PHE A 85 13.33 -8.50 -24.14
C PHE A 85 12.23 -8.42 -25.17
N ASP A 86 12.39 -9.21 -26.24
CA ASP A 86 11.43 -9.40 -27.33
C ASP A 86 11.55 -10.86 -27.78
N LYS A 87 10.56 -11.68 -27.39
CA LYS A 87 10.53 -13.13 -27.62
C LYS A 87 9.44 -13.49 -28.61
N GLN A 88 9.76 -14.36 -29.56
CA GLN A 88 8.86 -14.79 -30.61
C GLN A 88 8.62 -16.28 -30.54
N ALA A 89 7.43 -16.74 -30.95
CA ALA A 89 7.16 -18.14 -31.18
C ALA A 89 6.43 -18.35 -32.49
N ALA A 90 6.84 -19.39 -33.23
CA ALA A 90 6.23 -19.85 -34.47
C ALA A 90 5.21 -20.94 -34.19
N ILE A 91 3.94 -20.73 -34.55
CA ILE A 91 2.84 -21.69 -34.44
C ILE A 91 2.71 -22.42 -35.75
N ILE A 92 2.91 -23.73 -35.74
CA ILE A 92 2.73 -24.65 -36.89
C ILE A 92 1.42 -25.38 -36.67
N SER A 93 0.54 -25.35 -37.68
CA SER A 93 -0.78 -25.97 -37.61
C SER A 93 -1.22 -26.52 -38.97
N ASN A 94 -2.16 -27.43 -38.97
CA ASN A 94 -2.81 -27.90 -40.20
C ASN A 94 -3.70 -26.84 -40.89
N GLY A 95 -3.83 -25.65 -40.25
CA GLY A 95 -4.67 -24.57 -40.74
C GLY A 95 -3.99 -23.64 -41.74
N THR A 96 -2.66 -23.55 -41.73
CA THR A 96 -1.87 -22.66 -42.59
C THR A 96 -0.64 -23.36 -43.10
N LYS A 97 -0.21 -23.07 -44.36
CA LYS A 97 1.05 -23.60 -44.91
C LYS A 97 2.28 -22.87 -44.34
N LYS A 98 2.12 -21.66 -43.84
CA LYS A 98 3.19 -20.85 -43.24
C LYS A 98 3.01 -20.79 -41.73
N PRO A 99 4.08 -20.78 -40.96
CA PRO A 99 3.99 -20.53 -39.52
C PRO A 99 3.27 -19.22 -39.21
N PHE A 100 2.47 -19.21 -38.11
CA PHE A 100 1.89 -17.99 -37.56
C PHE A 100 2.72 -17.53 -36.38
N TYR A 101 3.11 -16.28 -36.35
CA TYR A 101 4.01 -15.75 -35.31
C TYR A 101 3.29 -14.95 -34.25
N ILE A 102 3.66 -15.18 -32.99
CA ILE A 102 3.28 -14.37 -31.82
C ILE A 102 4.53 -13.86 -31.14
N ARG A 103 4.43 -12.69 -30.49
CA ARG A 103 5.55 -12.04 -29.84
C ARG A 103 5.14 -11.51 -28.48
N MET A 104 6.02 -11.69 -27.48
CA MET A 104 5.93 -11.02 -26.20
C MET A 104 7.17 -10.15 -25.98
N LYS A 105 6.97 -8.96 -25.42
CA LYS A 105 8.04 -8.03 -25.12
C LYS A 105 7.85 -7.39 -23.76
N GLY A 106 8.94 -6.92 -23.16
CA GLY A 106 8.92 -6.27 -21.85
C GLY A 106 10.32 -5.87 -21.41
N ILE A 107 10.44 -5.59 -20.12
CA ILE A 107 11.70 -5.18 -19.47
C ILE A 107 11.90 -6.01 -18.20
N VAL A 108 13.09 -6.58 -18.02
CA VAL A 108 13.52 -7.21 -16.77
C VAL A 108 14.33 -6.22 -15.96
N SER A 109 13.96 -6.01 -14.69
CA SER A 109 14.62 -5.07 -13.76
C SER A 109 15.02 -5.78 -12.46
N GLU A 110 16.17 -5.45 -11.90
CA GLU A 110 16.64 -6.04 -10.63
C GLU A 110 15.70 -5.79 -9.45
N SER A 111 15.09 -4.62 -9.41
CA SER A 111 14.32 -4.13 -8.26
C SER A 111 12.80 -4.18 -8.45
N TYR A 112 12.31 -4.82 -9.52
CA TYR A 112 10.86 -4.89 -9.76
C TYR A 112 10.24 -6.08 -9.00
N GLN A 113 9.33 -5.77 -8.09
CA GLN A 113 8.42 -6.74 -7.49
C GLN A 113 7.01 -6.43 -7.94
N ASP A 114 6.33 -7.41 -8.54
CA ASP A 114 4.92 -7.26 -8.88
C ASP A 114 4.07 -7.49 -7.62
N PHE A 115 3.11 -6.60 -7.39
CA PHE A 115 2.15 -6.77 -6.30
C PHE A 115 1.09 -7.78 -6.72
N SER A 116 1.01 -8.89 -6.00
CA SER A 116 0.06 -9.98 -6.25
C SER A 116 -1.21 -9.91 -5.39
N GLY A 117 -1.39 -8.83 -4.60
CA GLY A 117 -2.55 -8.63 -3.76
C GLY A 117 -3.76 -8.04 -4.50
N ASP A 118 -4.84 -7.83 -3.76
CA ASP A 118 -6.08 -7.26 -4.27
C ASP A 118 -6.03 -5.72 -4.30
N TYR A 119 -6.82 -5.14 -5.21
CA TYR A 119 -7.03 -3.70 -5.34
C TYR A 119 -8.51 -3.36 -5.04
N PRO A 120 -8.93 -3.39 -3.77
CA PRO A 120 -10.34 -3.28 -3.40
C PRO A 120 -10.92 -1.87 -3.53
N ILE A 121 -10.09 -0.84 -3.59
CA ILE A 121 -10.51 0.54 -3.57
C ILE A 121 -10.46 1.12 -4.99
N GLU A 122 -11.58 1.68 -5.45
CA GLU A 122 -11.69 2.38 -6.74
C GLU A 122 -11.51 3.88 -6.55
N MET A 123 -10.60 4.48 -7.34
CA MET A 123 -10.36 5.92 -7.42
C MET A 123 -10.39 6.36 -8.90
N GLY A 124 -11.59 6.63 -9.43
CA GLY A 124 -11.77 6.93 -10.86
C GLY A 124 -11.35 5.74 -11.73
N ASN A 125 -10.35 5.96 -12.58
CA ASN A 125 -9.79 4.91 -13.45
C ASN A 125 -8.66 4.11 -12.79
N MET A 126 -8.36 4.37 -11.53
CA MET A 126 -7.37 3.60 -10.75
C MET A 126 -8.08 2.65 -9.79
N ARG A 127 -7.42 1.55 -9.47
CA ARG A 127 -7.72 0.74 -8.30
C ARG A 127 -6.46 0.66 -7.44
N ILE A 128 -6.64 0.69 -6.11
CA ILE A 128 -5.54 0.69 -5.16
C ILE A 128 -5.77 -0.35 -4.07
N ASP A 129 -4.70 -0.80 -3.44
CA ASP A 129 -4.74 -1.77 -2.33
C ASP A 129 -5.22 -1.12 -1.03
N LYS A 130 -4.80 0.11 -0.76
CA LYS A 130 -5.17 0.87 0.44
C LYS A 130 -5.15 2.37 0.19
N ASN A 131 -5.94 3.11 0.96
CA ASN A 131 -5.98 4.58 0.96
C ASN A 131 -5.59 5.19 2.31
N GLU A 132 -4.88 4.44 3.13
CA GLU A 132 -4.34 4.88 4.41
C GLU A 132 -2.87 4.45 4.52
N LEU A 133 -2.01 5.39 4.90
CA LEU A 133 -0.60 5.17 5.23
C LEU A 133 -0.44 5.34 6.75
N GLU A 134 -0.10 4.25 7.42
CA GLU A 134 0.03 4.22 8.87
C GLU A 134 1.49 3.99 9.28
N PHE A 135 2.11 5.04 9.83
CA PHE A 135 3.46 4.97 10.40
C PHE A 135 3.37 4.96 11.91
N ASP A 136 3.08 3.81 12.51
CA ASP A 136 2.94 3.70 13.98
C ASP A 136 4.31 3.48 14.66
N ASN A 137 4.47 4.07 15.85
CA ASN A 137 5.66 3.94 16.69
C ASN A 137 6.98 4.36 16.02
N VAL A 138 6.97 5.49 15.34
CA VAL A 138 8.17 6.05 14.68
C VAL A 138 9.02 6.78 15.70
N ASN A 139 10.26 6.37 15.92
CA ASN A 139 11.17 7.11 16.77
C ASN A 139 11.75 8.33 16.03
N LYS A 140 12.03 9.40 16.77
CA LYS A 140 12.70 10.58 16.22
C LYS A 140 14.07 10.17 15.64
N GLY A 141 14.28 10.40 14.35
CA GLY A 141 15.45 9.96 13.59
C GLY A 141 15.17 8.84 12.59
N ASP A 142 14.09 8.07 12.77
CA ASP A 142 13.72 7.00 11.85
C ASP A 142 13.19 7.53 10.49
N MET A 143 13.37 6.73 9.45
CA MET A 143 12.84 7.00 8.11
C MET A 143 12.06 5.78 7.58
N PRO A 144 10.91 5.44 8.19
CA PRO A 144 10.11 4.31 7.76
C PRO A 144 9.51 4.53 6.36
N VAL A 145 9.23 3.42 5.71
CA VAL A 145 8.66 3.36 4.36
C VAL A 145 7.34 2.61 4.40
N ASP A 146 6.35 3.12 3.68
CA ASP A 146 5.09 2.42 3.39
C ASP A 146 4.76 2.54 1.89
N GLN A 147 3.87 1.70 1.37
CA GLN A 147 3.62 1.58 -0.06
C GLN A 147 2.13 1.57 -0.36
N ILE A 148 1.76 2.18 -1.49
CA ILE A 148 0.44 2.05 -2.11
C ILE A 148 0.64 1.38 -3.46
N HIS A 149 -0.08 0.32 -3.71
CA HIS A 149 -0.08 -0.36 -5.01
C HIS A 149 -1.25 0.15 -5.84
N VAL A 150 -0.95 0.58 -7.07
CA VAL A 150 -1.91 1.21 -7.98
C VAL A 150 -2.03 0.38 -9.25
N TYR A 151 -3.26 0.04 -9.62
CA TYR A 151 -3.59 -0.63 -10.87
C TYR A 151 -4.34 0.33 -11.81
N ASN A 152 -3.91 0.38 -13.06
CA ASN A 152 -4.58 1.15 -14.11
C ASN A 152 -5.76 0.35 -14.67
N ASN A 153 -6.96 0.64 -14.20
CA ASN A 153 -8.22 0.05 -14.68
C ASN A 153 -8.83 0.82 -15.87
N GLY A 154 -8.17 1.89 -16.31
CA GLY A 154 -8.61 2.72 -17.43
C GLY A 154 -8.10 2.21 -18.79
N THR A 155 -8.34 2.99 -19.83
CA THR A 155 -7.95 2.70 -21.22
C THR A 155 -6.76 3.52 -21.72
N THR A 156 -6.27 4.46 -20.92
CA THR A 156 -5.17 5.37 -21.26
C THR A 156 -3.97 5.18 -20.33
N LEU A 157 -2.81 5.65 -20.76
CA LEU A 157 -1.60 5.71 -19.94
C LEU A 157 -1.83 6.62 -18.73
N MET A 158 -1.33 6.22 -17.57
CA MET A 158 -1.37 7.00 -16.33
C MET A 158 0.03 7.26 -15.79
N ARG A 159 0.19 8.39 -15.07
CA ARG A 159 1.38 8.78 -14.31
C ARG A 159 0.97 9.14 -12.88
N PRO A 160 0.69 8.16 -12.03
CA PRO A 160 0.18 8.42 -10.69
C PRO A 160 1.20 9.18 -9.85
N ASN A 161 0.70 10.15 -9.11
CA ASN A 161 1.51 10.92 -8.16
C ASN A 161 0.70 11.33 -6.94
N LEU A 162 1.38 11.45 -5.80
CA LEU A 162 0.78 11.98 -4.57
C LEU A 162 0.91 13.51 -4.54
N MET A 163 -0.19 14.16 -4.21
CA MET A 163 -0.32 15.61 -4.10
C MET A 163 -0.44 16.05 -2.64
N HIS A 164 -0.09 17.30 -2.36
CA HIS A 164 -0.13 17.93 -1.03
C HIS A 164 0.69 17.18 0.03
N LEU A 165 1.82 16.60 -0.39
CA LEU A 165 2.74 15.94 0.54
C LEU A 165 3.27 16.96 1.55
N PRO A 166 3.11 16.70 2.88
CA PRO A 166 3.78 17.49 3.89
C PRO A 166 5.32 17.34 3.76
N SER A 167 6.08 18.30 4.27
CA SER A 167 7.54 18.37 4.10
C SER A 167 8.31 17.15 4.64
N TYR A 168 7.69 16.39 5.53
CA TYR A 168 8.27 15.18 6.11
C TYR A 168 8.00 13.91 5.29
N LEU A 169 7.22 13.98 4.20
CA LEU A 169 6.96 12.85 3.30
C LEU A 169 7.63 13.08 1.94
N THR A 170 8.12 11.99 1.36
CA THR A 170 8.55 11.91 -0.03
C THR A 170 7.94 10.68 -0.68
N ALA A 171 7.63 10.74 -1.97
CA ALA A 171 7.02 9.63 -2.68
C ALA A 171 7.73 9.38 -4.03
N VAL A 172 7.86 8.11 -4.41
CA VAL A 172 8.39 7.67 -5.70
C VAL A 172 7.48 6.60 -6.27
N THR A 173 7.04 6.79 -7.52
CA THR A 173 6.20 5.82 -8.24
C THR A 173 7.08 4.95 -9.16
N THR A 174 6.94 3.64 -9.07
CA THR A 174 7.69 2.69 -9.89
C THR A 174 6.77 1.59 -10.44
N PRO A 175 6.66 1.43 -11.78
CA PRO A 175 7.14 2.34 -12.82
C PRO A 175 6.40 3.70 -12.80
N GLU A 176 7.03 4.76 -13.29
CA GLU A 176 6.43 6.10 -13.33
C GLU A 176 5.18 6.17 -14.20
N GLU A 177 5.15 5.36 -15.27
CA GLU A 177 4.04 5.26 -16.22
C GLU A 177 3.36 3.89 -16.14
N ILE A 178 2.04 3.90 -16.00
CA ILE A 178 1.23 2.67 -15.94
C ILE A 178 0.35 2.57 -17.19
N ARG A 179 0.60 1.56 -18.02
CA ARG A 179 -0.28 1.23 -19.15
C ARG A 179 -1.59 0.61 -18.67
N PRO A 180 -2.67 0.66 -19.48
CA PRO A 180 -3.91 -0.05 -19.19
C PRO A 180 -3.67 -1.52 -18.80
N GLY A 181 -4.32 -1.97 -17.72
CA GLY A 181 -4.17 -3.33 -17.20
C GLY A 181 -2.84 -3.63 -16.52
N ARG A 182 -2.08 -2.61 -16.11
CA ARG A 182 -0.81 -2.73 -15.38
C ARG A 182 -0.87 -2.02 -14.04
N ASN A 183 0.13 -2.30 -13.21
CA ASN A 183 0.26 -1.73 -11.88
C ASN A 183 1.58 -0.96 -11.71
N ALA A 184 1.64 -0.17 -10.65
CA ALA A 184 2.84 0.44 -10.10
C ALA A 184 2.77 0.45 -8.58
N THR A 185 3.92 0.64 -7.96
CA THR A 185 4.05 0.84 -6.52
C THR A 185 4.47 2.28 -6.24
N ILE A 186 3.72 2.97 -5.41
CA ILE A 186 4.09 4.27 -4.86
C ILE A 186 4.74 4.03 -3.51
N THR A 187 6.04 4.23 -3.43
CA THR A 187 6.81 4.10 -2.19
C THR A 187 6.86 5.45 -1.49
N VAL A 188 6.33 5.52 -0.28
CA VAL A 188 6.28 6.73 0.54
C VAL A 188 7.25 6.59 1.70
N THR A 189 8.19 7.52 1.81
CA THR A 189 9.18 7.57 2.88
C THR A 189 8.86 8.73 3.83
N LEU A 190 8.76 8.43 5.12
CA LEU A 190 8.59 9.42 6.17
C LEU A 190 9.95 9.78 6.77
N ASN A 191 10.28 11.07 6.84
CA ASN A 191 11.44 11.59 7.56
C ASN A 191 10.99 12.16 8.90
N SER A 192 11.13 11.39 9.97
CA SER A 192 10.67 11.77 11.31
C SER A 192 11.41 12.96 11.91
N THR A 193 12.61 13.32 11.39
CA THR A 193 13.35 14.50 11.86
C THR A 193 12.64 15.80 11.51
N LYS A 194 11.81 15.79 10.47
CA LYS A 194 11.03 16.95 10.01
C LYS A 194 9.67 17.14 10.71
N ILE A 195 9.26 16.20 11.55
CA ILE A 195 8.05 16.33 12.37
C ILE A 195 8.43 17.01 13.67
N SER A 196 7.76 18.13 14.02
CA SER A 196 8.07 18.92 15.24
C SER A 196 7.48 18.29 16.50
N ASP A 197 6.25 17.83 16.44
CA ASP A 197 5.47 17.46 17.60
C ASP A 197 5.43 15.95 17.83
N TYR A 198 5.66 15.53 19.07
CA TYR A 198 5.49 14.14 19.47
C TYR A 198 4.01 13.75 19.57
N GLY A 199 3.74 12.45 19.37
CA GLY A 199 2.41 11.90 19.40
C GLY A 199 1.82 11.71 18.00
N LEU A 200 0.48 11.62 17.92
CA LEU A 200 -0.24 11.37 16.69
C LEU A 200 -0.33 12.65 15.85
N THR A 201 0.13 12.56 14.64
CA THR A 201 -0.11 13.51 13.54
C THR A 201 -0.96 12.81 12.49
N GLN A 202 -2.00 13.49 12.00
CA GLN A 202 -2.87 12.99 10.94
C GLN A 202 -2.98 14.05 9.85
N GLU A 203 -2.76 13.62 8.60
CA GLU A 203 -2.79 14.49 7.43
C GLU A 203 -3.61 13.84 6.31
N SER A 204 -4.04 14.66 5.37
CA SER A 204 -4.71 14.24 4.17
C SER A 204 -3.87 14.61 2.96
N ILE A 205 -3.48 13.61 2.19
CA ILE A 205 -2.83 13.75 0.90
C ILE A 205 -3.76 13.22 -0.18
N TYR A 206 -3.43 13.37 -1.44
CA TYR A 206 -4.33 12.98 -2.52
C TYR A 206 -3.56 12.23 -3.61
N LEU A 207 -4.15 11.16 -4.13
CA LEU A 207 -3.59 10.39 -5.22
C LEU A 207 -4.18 10.85 -6.56
N ALA A 208 -3.34 11.41 -7.41
CA ALA A 208 -3.69 11.77 -8.78
C ALA A 208 -3.39 10.63 -9.75
N ALA A 209 -4.24 10.43 -10.75
CA ALA A 209 -3.95 9.52 -11.86
C ALA A 209 -2.93 10.12 -12.84
N ASN A 210 -2.92 11.45 -12.96
CA ASN A 210 -1.98 12.19 -13.79
C ASN A 210 -1.62 13.55 -13.15
N PRO A 211 -0.45 14.11 -13.46
CA PRO A 211 -0.11 15.48 -13.06
C PRO A 211 -1.16 16.47 -13.56
N GLY A 212 -1.65 17.32 -12.67
CA GLY A 212 -2.68 18.32 -12.96
C GLY A 212 -4.11 17.91 -12.57
N ASP A 213 -4.34 16.69 -12.13
CA ASP A 213 -5.60 16.29 -11.53
C ASP A 213 -5.89 17.08 -10.24
N LYS A 214 -7.18 17.22 -9.90
CA LYS A 214 -7.60 17.97 -8.73
C LYS A 214 -7.68 17.09 -7.49
N ALA A 215 -7.33 17.66 -6.34
CA ALA A 215 -7.60 17.06 -5.03
C ALA A 215 -9.10 17.09 -4.72
N THR A 216 -9.69 15.94 -4.46
CA THR A 216 -11.10 15.74 -4.12
C THR A 216 -11.24 14.73 -2.98
N LYS A 217 -12.45 14.53 -2.47
CA LYS A 217 -12.71 13.49 -1.47
C LYS A 217 -12.54 12.07 -2.03
N ASP A 218 -12.70 11.90 -3.34
CA ASP A 218 -12.68 10.60 -3.99
C ASP A 218 -11.27 10.06 -4.22
N ASN A 219 -10.26 10.94 -4.17
CA ASN A 219 -8.85 10.56 -4.30
C ASN A 219 -8.01 10.86 -3.03
N LEU A 220 -8.70 10.98 -1.88
CA LEU A 220 -8.07 11.22 -0.59
C LEU A 220 -7.35 9.98 -0.09
N VAL A 221 -6.13 10.18 0.40
CA VAL A 221 -5.32 9.20 1.12
C VAL A 221 -5.01 9.75 2.50
N GLY A 222 -5.42 9.02 3.54
CA GLY A 222 -5.09 9.34 4.92
C GLY A 222 -3.63 9.03 5.24
N VAL A 223 -3.00 9.87 6.04
CA VAL A 223 -1.67 9.59 6.61
C VAL A 223 -1.73 9.77 8.10
N SER A 224 -1.27 8.79 8.85
CA SER A 224 -1.13 8.89 10.29
C SER A 224 0.26 8.44 10.75
N THR A 225 0.81 9.13 11.72
CA THR A 225 2.07 8.74 12.38
C THR A 225 2.02 9.05 13.86
N VAL A 226 2.60 8.16 14.67
CA VAL A 226 2.83 8.40 16.10
C VAL A 226 4.32 8.57 16.32
N LEU A 227 4.76 9.83 16.50
CA LEU A 227 6.16 10.15 16.75
C LEU A 227 6.53 9.93 18.21
N LEU A 228 7.57 9.16 18.45
CA LEU A 228 8.15 8.86 19.77
C LEU A 228 9.53 9.52 19.92
N PRO A 229 9.99 9.79 21.16
CA PRO A 229 11.36 10.19 21.42
C PRO A 229 12.36 9.11 20.96
N ALA A 230 13.59 9.52 20.64
CA ALA A 230 14.66 8.62 20.23
C ALA A 230 15.28 7.87 21.44
N LEU A 231 14.52 6.96 22.03
CA LEU A 231 14.92 6.20 23.23
C LEU A 231 15.55 4.83 22.91
N THR A 232 15.45 4.38 21.67
CA THR A 232 15.93 3.06 21.22
C THR A 232 17.45 2.91 21.30
N THR A 233 18.20 4.00 21.33
CA THR A 233 19.67 4.03 21.40
C THR A 233 20.22 4.04 22.82
N MET A 234 19.36 4.00 23.85
CA MET A 234 19.80 4.04 25.25
C MET A 234 20.54 2.74 25.65
N SER A 235 21.72 2.90 26.26
CA SER A 235 22.46 1.78 26.85
C SER A 235 21.74 1.22 28.09
N ALA A 236 22.09 0.02 28.52
CA ALA A 236 21.53 -0.60 29.73
C ALA A 236 21.75 0.30 30.98
N THR A 237 22.92 0.92 31.09
CA THR A 237 23.22 1.87 32.18
C THR A 237 22.34 3.10 32.14
N GLN A 238 22.12 3.68 30.94
CA GLN A 238 21.23 4.82 30.79
C GLN A 238 19.78 4.48 31.16
N LYS A 239 19.30 3.29 30.79
CA LYS A 239 17.96 2.81 31.19
C LYS A 239 17.81 2.65 32.70
N GLN A 240 18.86 2.23 33.41
CA GLN A 240 18.83 2.10 34.87
C GLN A 240 18.64 3.45 35.59
N TYR A 241 19.10 4.55 34.98
CA TYR A 241 18.94 5.91 35.51
C TYR A 241 17.80 6.67 34.86
N ALA A 242 17.07 6.09 33.93
CA ALA A 242 15.97 6.73 33.21
C ALA A 242 14.82 7.16 34.14
N PRO A 243 13.98 8.09 33.72
CA PRO A 243 12.72 8.36 34.40
C PRO A 243 11.84 7.11 34.36
N LYS A 244 11.00 6.96 35.37
CA LYS A 244 10.06 5.83 35.46
C LYS A 244 8.69 6.33 35.85
N MET A 245 7.75 6.23 34.95
CA MET A 245 6.39 6.68 35.18
C MET A 245 5.59 5.64 35.95
N TYR A 246 4.83 6.10 36.93
CA TYR A 246 3.81 5.32 37.60
C TYR A 246 2.47 6.01 37.44
N LEU A 247 1.43 5.26 37.09
CA LEU A 247 0.04 5.69 36.96
C LEU A 247 -0.79 5.06 38.07
N SER A 248 -1.60 5.85 38.78
CA SER A 248 -2.54 5.32 39.77
C SER A 248 -3.69 4.50 39.16
N LYS A 249 -3.96 4.70 37.85
CA LYS A 249 -4.94 3.96 37.05
C LYS A 249 -4.43 3.86 35.61
N GLU A 250 -4.59 2.70 34.99
CA GLU A 250 -4.27 2.48 33.58
C GLU A 250 -5.45 2.71 32.63
N GLN A 251 -6.66 2.79 33.19
CA GLN A 251 -7.90 3.10 32.49
C GLN A 251 -8.82 3.96 33.38
N VAL A 252 -9.82 4.57 32.78
CA VAL A 252 -10.83 5.35 33.49
C VAL A 252 -12.23 4.80 33.17
N ASP A 253 -12.98 4.43 34.20
CA ASP A 253 -14.38 4.00 34.10
C ASP A 253 -15.30 5.14 34.52
N ILE A 254 -16.18 5.59 33.62
CA ILE A 254 -17.09 6.70 33.85
C ILE A 254 -18.53 6.21 33.83
N ALA A 255 -19.19 6.21 34.99
CA ALA A 255 -20.63 6.06 35.13
C ALA A 255 -21.26 7.46 35.33
N PHE A 256 -22.17 7.86 34.47
CA PHE A 256 -22.78 9.19 34.55
C PHE A 256 -23.87 9.27 35.63
N ASP A 257 -24.56 8.17 35.97
CA ASP A 257 -25.62 8.12 37.01
C ASP A 257 -26.60 9.27 36.91
N GLY A 258 -27.13 9.51 35.71
CA GLY A 258 -28.05 10.62 35.46
C GLY A 258 -27.42 12.00 35.28
N LYS A 259 -26.16 12.20 35.60
CA LYS A 259 -25.47 13.50 35.45
C LYS A 259 -25.02 13.75 34.02
N SER A 260 -25.04 15.00 33.58
CA SER A 260 -24.53 15.40 32.24
C SER A 260 -23.01 15.48 32.16
N LYS A 261 -22.33 15.49 33.31
CA LYS A 261 -20.88 15.70 33.43
C LYS A 261 -20.30 14.88 34.58
N ARG A 262 -19.14 14.23 34.30
CA ARG A 262 -18.34 13.53 35.33
C ARG A 262 -16.89 13.97 35.27
N LYS A 263 -16.23 13.93 36.43
CA LYS A 263 -14.79 14.22 36.57
C LYS A 263 -14.12 12.98 37.17
N ASP A 264 -12.90 12.73 36.71
CA ASP A 264 -11.99 11.75 37.31
C ASP A 264 -10.56 12.31 37.24
N GLU A 265 -9.64 11.71 37.96
CA GLU A 265 -8.23 12.07 37.94
C GLU A 265 -7.34 10.83 38.01
N ILE A 266 -6.17 10.94 37.37
CA ILE A 266 -5.09 9.96 37.45
C ILE A 266 -3.89 10.67 38.05
N GLN A 267 -3.32 10.11 39.14
CA GLN A 267 -2.05 10.56 39.65
C GLN A 267 -0.92 9.94 38.79
N ILE A 268 -0.01 10.79 38.33
CA ILE A 268 1.19 10.44 37.60
C ILE A 268 2.38 10.76 38.50
N SER A 269 3.26 9.81 38.73
CA SER A 269 4.43 9.98 39.59
C SER A 269 5.71 9.56 38.86
N ASN A 270 6.81 10.26 39.11
CA ASN A 270 8.12 9.84 38.65
C ASN A 270 8.84 9.05 39.75
N THR A 271 8.93 7.74 39.57
CA THR A 271 9.67 6.83 40.48
C THR A 271 11.10 6.54 40.01
N GLY A 272 11.49 7.11 38.86
CA GLY A 272 12.83 6.98 38.30
C GLY A 272 13.85 7.94 38.92
N ARG A 273 15.04 7.96 38.33
CA ARG A 273 16.18 8.72 38.87
C ARG A 273 16.49 10.02 38.11
N THR A 274 15.88 10.23 36.97
CA THR A 274 16.00 11.45 36.17
C THR A 274 14.62 12.06 35.92
N PRO A 275 14.53 13.33 35.51
CA PRO A 275 13.25 13.99 35.29
C PRO A 275 12.40 13.29 34.24
N LEU A 276 11.14 13.01 34.57
CA LEU A 276 10.13 12.51 33.67
C LEU A 276 9.47 13.69 32.94
N THR A 277 9.50 13.64 31.61
CA THR A 277 8.84 14.65 30.77
C THR A 277 7.69 14.02 29.98
N ILE A 278 6.51 14.60 30.08
CA ILE A 278 5.35 14.30 29.26
C ILE A 278 5.37 15.29 28.10
N SER A 279 5.87 14.83 26.94
CA SER A 279 6.12 15.65 25.76
C SER A 279 4.85 15.94 24.96
N SER A 280 3.87 15.05 25.05
CA SER A 280 2.59 15.19 24.35
C SER A 280 1.46 14.58 25.18
N LEU A 281 0.31 15.24 25.15
CA LEU A 281 -0.93 14.79 25.79
C LEU A 281 -2.09 15.09 24.82
N GLN A 282 -2.64 14.05 24.20
CA GLN A 282 -3.63 14.17 23.14
C GLN A 282 -4.89 13.37 23.47
N MET A 283 -6.03 13.88 23.06
CA MET A 283 -7.29 13.15 23.09
C MET A 283 -7.98 13.26 21.74
N PHE A 284 -8.58 12.17 21.30
CA PHE A 284 -9.14 12.04 19.94
C PHE A 284 -10.66 12.04 19.93
N THR A 285 -11.30 12.33 21.04
CA THR A 285 -12.75 12.19 21.18
C THR A 285 -13.37 13.49 21.67
N ARG A 286 -14.39 13.97 20.95
CA ARG A 286 -15.25 15.04 21.44
C ARG A 286 -15.97 14.57 22.71
N GLY A 287 -16.13 15.46 23.67
CA GLY A 287 -16.81 15.14 24.94
C GLY A 287 -15.88 14.74 26.08
N LEU A 288 -14.55 14.81 25.86
CA LEU A 288 -13.55 14.82 26.93
C LEU A 288 -12.87 16.18 27.00
N LYS A 289 -12.52 16.59 28.21
CA LYS A 289 -11.58 17.69 28.47
C LYS A 289 -10.53 17.18 29.43
N ILE A 290 -9.27 17.35 29.09
CA ILE A 290 -8.13 16.89 29.88
C ILE A 290 -7.27 18.10 30.28
N SER A 291 -6.64 18.01 31.43
CA SER A 291 -5.62 18.99 31.87
C SER A 291 -4.60 18.31 32.76
N LEU A 292 -3.32 18.65 32.53
CA LEU A 292 -2.19 18.16 33.30
C LEU A 292 -1.64 19.29 34.17
N GLY A 293 -1.32 19.00 35.43
CA GLY A 293 -0.81 20.02 36.36
C GLY A 293 0.63 20.43 36.02
N LYS A 294 1.52 19.46 35.85
CA LYS A 294 2.93 19.65 35.42
C LYS A 294 3.26 18.65 34.34
N SER A 295 4.02 19.06 33.32
CA SER A 295 4.52 18.18 32.23
C SER A 295 5.91 17.62 32.51
N THR A 296 6.65 18.19 33.46
CA THR A 296 7.96 17.68 33.88
C THR A 296 7.95 17.45 35.40
N LEU A 297 8.34 16.22 35.78
CA LEU A 297 8.35 15.78 37.18
C LEU A 297 9.78 15.39 37.57
N GLN A 298 10.30 15.98 38.63
CA GLN A 298 11.55 15.55 39.24
C GLN A 298 11.38 14.18 39.92
N THR A 299 12.47 13.53 40.27
CA THR A 299 12.43 12.24 41.01
C THR A 299 11.58 12.38 42.27
N GLY A 300 10.60 11.48 42.43
CA GLY A 300 9.64 11.49 43.54
C GLY A 300 8.49 12.48 43.41
N GLU A 301 8.48 13.37 42.41
CA GLU A 301 7.37 14.27 42.18
C GLU A 301 6.16 13.55 41.53
N SER A 302 4.99 14.16 41.80
CA SER A 302 3.71 13.69 41.22
C SER A 302 2.91 14.87 40.65
N THR A 303 2.07 14.56 39.66
CA THR A 303 1.08 15.48 39.10
C THR A 303 -0.26 14.80 38.92
N LYS A 304 -1.30 15.56 38.62
CA LYS A 304 -2.65 15.05 38.38
C LYS A 304 -3.03 15.29 36.92
N LEU A 305 -3.40 14.25 36.23
CA LEU A 305 -4.14 14.32 34.99
C LEU A 305 -5.64 14.36 35.31
N LYS A 306 -6.24 15.51 35.13
CA LYS A 306 -7.68 15.71 35.36
C LYS A 306 -8.45 15.46 34.08
N ILE A 307 -9.51 14.69 34.19
CA ILE A 307 -10.37 14.25 33.07
C ILE A 307 -11.78 14.73 33.38
N THR A 308 -12.41 15.39 32.42
CA THR A 308 -13.81 15.76 32.49
C THR A 308 -14.53 15.16 31.28
N ALA A 309 -15.57 14.39 31.52
CA ALA A 309 -16.39 13.75 30.51
C ALA A 309 -17.78 14.41 30.44
N TYR A 310 -18.30 14.59 29.22
CA TYR A 310 -19.61 15.15 28.92
C TYR A 310 -20.47 14.09 28.23
N ARG A 311 -21.57 13.66 28.88
CA ARG A 311 -22.42 12.55 28.44
C ARG A 311 -22.95 12.72 27.01
N ASP A 312 -23.57 13.88 26.73
CA ASP A 312 -24.27 14.09 25.46
C ASP A 312 -23.33 14.21 24.25
N GLN A 313 -22.07 14.57 24.51
CA GLN A 313 -21.04 14.62 23.47
C GLN A 313 -20.42 13.23 23.24
N LEU A 314 -20.16 12.48 24.31
CA LEU A 314 -19.62 11.12 24.22
C LEU A 314 -20.62 10.13 23.59
N ALA A 315 -21.90 10.28 23.84
CA ALA A 315 -22.95 9.47 23.22
C ALA A 315 -23.00 9.58 21.69
N LYS A 316 -22.46 10.67 21.12
CA LYS A 316 -22.40 10.92 19.67
C LYS A 316 -21.11 10.41 19.02
N THR A 317 -20.18 9.85 19.79
CA THR A 317 -18.89 9.38 19.27
C THR A 317 -18.99 7.93 18.81
N ARG A 318 -18.37 7.61 17.65
CA ARG A 318 -18.32 6.25 17.12
C ARG A 318 -17.09 5.48 17.59
N THR A 319 -16.06 6.19 18.06
CA THR A 319 -14.79 5.60 18.48
C THR A 319 -14.70 5.54 20.01
N LYS A 320 -14.05 4.51 20.55
CA LYS A 320 -13.79 4.40 21.97
C LYS A 320 -12.89 5.57 22.43
N PRO A 321 -13.32 6.36 23.44
CA PRO A 321 -12.55 7.47 23.94
C PRO A 321 -11.23 6.99 24.54
N ARG A 322 -10.14 7.72 24.26
CA ARG A 322 -8.81 7.41 24.79
C ARG A 322 -7.95 8.67 24.87
N ILE A 323 -6.98 8.63 25.76
CA ILE A 323 -5.95 9.65 25.90
C ILE A 323 -4.62 9.04 25.46
N LEU A 324 -3.88 9.71 24.59
CA LEU A 324 -2.50 9.36 24.22
C LEU A 324 -1.54 10.30 24.95
N MET A 325 -0.51 9.73 25.55
CA MET A 325 0.55 10.45 26.24
C MET A 325 1.91 9.93 25.72
N ILE A 326 2.79 10.87 25.39
CA ILE A 326 4.18 10.55 24.99
C ILE A 326 5.11 11.05 26.07
N THR A 327 6.05 10.20 26.47
CA THR A 327 6.97 10.47 27.56
C THR A 327 8.40 10.10 27.20
N ASN A 328 9.36 10.55 28.02
CA ASN A 328 10.76 10.14 27.91
C ASN A 328 11.11 8.92 28.79
N ASP A 329 10.11 8.23 29.35
CA ASP A 329 10.31 6.92 29.98
C ASP A 329 10.52 5.87 28.89
N PRO A 330 11.67 5.16 28.86
CA PRO A 330 11.96 4.18 27.80
C PRO A 330 11.03 2.95 27.81
N ASP A 331 10.42 2.63 28.98
CA ASP A 331 9.49 1.51 29.10
C ASP A 331 8.04 1.93 28.86
N MET A 332 7.74 3.25 28.96
CA MET A 332 6.41 3.86 28.80
C MET A 332 6.47 5.10 27.90
N SER A 333 7.17 5.03 26.79
CA SER A 333 7.32 6.14 25.84
C SER A 333 6.00 6.50 25.14
N LYS A 334 5.11 5.52 24.95
CA LYS A 334 3.74 5.67 24.43
C LYS A 334 2.75 5.07 25.43
N VAL A 335 1.90 5.89 25.99
CA VAL A 335 0.85 5.47 26.92
C VAL A 335 -0.52 5.79 26.34
N VAL A 336 -1.37 4.77 26.27
CA VAL A 336 -2.77 4.92 25.84
C VAL A 336 -3.66 4.59 27.01
N ILE A 337 -4.45 5.57 27.46
CA ILE A 337 -5.39 5.43 28.60
C ILE A 337 -6.80 5.32 28.01
N PRO A 338 -7.43 4.15 28.00
CA PRO A 338 -8.81 3.98 27.56
C PRO A 338 -9.78 4.59 28.56
N ILE A 339 -10.85 5.21 28.05
CA ILE A 339 -11.96 5.76 28.82
C ILE A 339 -13.20 4.90 28.54
N ASN A 340 -13.63 4.12 29.52
CA ASN A 340 -14.81 3.28 29.43
C ASN A 340 -16.03 4.07 29.94
N VAL A 341 -17.02 4.25 29.10
CA VAL A 341 -18.28 4.93 29.44
C VAL A 341 -19.34 3.86 29.67
N LYS A 342 -19.96 3.89 30.86
CA LYS A 342 -21.04 3.01 31.29
C LYS A 342 -22.37 3.76 31.34
#